data_0ba7fbe2826c801f05fddb99849cc773
#
_entry.id   0ba7fbe2826c801f05fddb99849cc773
#
_cell.length_a   1.000
_cell.length_b   1.000
_cell.length_c   1.000
_cell.angle_alpha   90.00
_cell.angle_beta   90.00
_cell.angle_gamma   90.00
#
_symmetry.space_group_name_H-M   'P 1'
#
loop_
_entity.id
_entity.type
_entity.pdbx_description
1 polymer ?
#
loop_
_entity_poly.entity_id
_entity_poly.type
_entity_poly.pdbx_seq_one_letter_code
_entity_poly.pdbx_strand_id
1 'polypeptide(L)'
;MTIALDAIDLVAADHRRATHRDHIRRAINLVARENDGYVHIADVRPLLPLWINPRQPGAYICAQVRMGRLIRTGDYRPNGQTESRNRTKPAQVYRLAAPIPEEES
;
A
#
# COMPACT_ATOMS: atom_id res chain seq x y z
N MET A 1 -11.43 -6.72 30.93
CA MET A 1 -10.26 -6.34 30.10
C MET A 1 -9.58 -7.51 29.47
N THR A 2 -9.40 -8.60 30.21
CA THR A 2 -8.78 -9.82 29.68
C THR A 2 -9.58 -10.42 28.52
N ILE A 3 -10.91 -10.38 28.62
CA ILE A 3 -11.80 -10.87 27.57
C ILE A 3 -11.61 -10.07 26.28
N ALA A 4 -11.38 -8.76 26.39
CA ALA A 4 -11.17 -7.92 25.25
C ALA A 4 -9.89 -8.27 24.50
N LEU A 5 -8.84 -8.68 25.22
CA LEU A 5 -7.59 -9.11 24.58
C LEU A 5 -7.77 -10.40 23.77
N ASP A 6 -8.51 -11.38 24.33
CA ASP A 6 -8.79 -12.62 23.61
C ASP A 6 -9.64 -12.37 22.37
N ALA A 7 -10.64 -11.50 22.49
CA ALA A 7 -11.47 -11.12 21.35
C ALA A 7 -10.66 -10.40 20.28
N ILE A 8 -9.74 -9.53 20.69
CA ILE A 8 -8.87 -8.83 19.77
C ILE A 8 -7.97 -9.79 19.01
N ASP A 9 -7.41 -10.80 19.69
CA ASP A 9 -6.56 -11.79 19.04
C ASP A 9 -7.34 -12.61 18.01
N LEU A 10 -8.55 -13.03 18.31
CA LEU A 10 -9.40 -13.77 17.39
C LEU A 10 -9.77 -12.90 16.17
N VAL A 11 -10.16 -11.68 16.42
CA VAL A 11 -10.51 -10.74 15.36
C VAL A 11 -9.28 -10.43 14.50
N ALA A 12 -8.12 -10.25 15.11
CA ALA A 12 -6.89 -9.99 14.38
C ALA A 12 -6.52 -11.15 13.47
N ALA A 13 -6.72 -12.40 13.92
CA ALA A 13 -6.45 -13.57 13.09
C ALA A 13 -7.36 -13.61 11.86
N ASP A 14 -8.66 -13.34 12.04
CA ASP A 14 -9.63 -13.34 10.95
C ASP A 14 -9.45 -12.17 9.98
N HIS A 15 -9.06 -11.01 10.50
CA HIS A 15 -8.92 -9.79 9.71
C HIS A 15 -7.51 -9.53 9.20
N ARG A 16 -6.58 -10.43 9.46
CA ARG A 16 -5.18 -10.21 9.09
C ARG A 16 -4.99 -9.92 7.60
N ARG A 17 -5.73 -10.60 6.74
CA ARG A 17 -5.67 -10.39 5.29
C ARG A 17 -6.23 -9.03 4.88
N ALA A 18 -7.38 -8.67 5.45
CA ALA A 18 -8.00 -7.35 5.20
C ALA A 18 -7.09 -6.24 5.73
N THR A 19 -6.41 -6.48 6.85
CA THR A 19 -5.52 -5.50 7.46
C THR A 19 -4.32 -5.15 6.58
N HIS A 20 -3.75 -6.11 5.86
CA HIS A 20 -2.67 -5.84 4.90
C HIS A 20 -3.12 -4.80 3.87
N ARG A 21 -4.26 -5.03 3.26
CA ARG A 21 -4.81 -4.14 2.23
C ARG A 21 -5.17 -2.78 2.81
N ASP A 22 -5.71 -2.76 4.01
CA ASP A 22 -6.04 -1.52 4.72
C ASP A 22 -4.82 -0.64 4.95
N HIS A 23 -3.73 -1.23 5.43
CA HIS A 23 -2.48 -0.50 5.66
C HIS A 23 -1.94 0.08 4.36
N ILE A 24 -1.95 -0.71 3.29
CA ILE A 24 -1.46 -0.26 1.99
C ILE A 24 -2.35 0.85 1.45
N ARG A 25 -3.65 0.70 1.53
CA ARG A 25 -4.61 1.72 1.10
C ARG A 25 -4.40 3.05 1.82
N ARG A 26 -4.30 3.00 3.14
CA ARG A 26 -4.08 4.21 3.95
C ARG A 26 -2.75 4.87 3.61
N ALA A 27 -1.70 4.08 3.43
CA ALA A 27 -0.39 4.60 3.07
C ALA A 27 -0.43 5.29 1.71
N ILE A 28 -1.08 4.69 0.72
CA ILE A 28 -1.22 5.29 -0.61
C ILE A 28 -1.99 6.60 -0.54
N ASN A 29 -3.10 6.63 0.18
CA ASN A 29 -3.91 7.84 0.31
C ASN A 29 -3.13 8.95 1.02
N LEU A 30 -2.34 8.60 2.03
CA LEU A 30 -1.51 9.57 2.75
C LEU A 30 -0.42 10.15 1.85
N VAL A 31 0.30 9.28 1.13
CA VAL A 31 1.35 9.70 0.21
C VAL A 31 0.77 10.64 -0.86
N ALA A 32 -0.37 10.28 -1.43
CA ALA A 32 -1.03 11.11 -2.43
C ALA A 32 -1.39 12.48 -1.87
N ARG A 33 -1.92 12.53 -0.65
CA ARG A 33 -2.30 13.78 -0.01
C ARG A 33 -1.09 14.70 0.21
N GLU A 34 0.05 14.11 0.56
CA GLU A 34 1.28 14.87 0.84
C GLU A 34 2.07 15.23 -0.42
N ASN A 35 1.76 14.63 -1.55
CA ASN A 35 2.52 14.81 -2.81
C ASN A 35 1.63 15.21 -3.99
N ASP A 36 0.60 16.02 -3.73
CA ASP A 36 -0.27 16.57 -4.78
C ASP A 36 -0.91 15.50 -5.67
N GLY A 37 -1.23 14.37 -5.10
CA GLY A 37 -1.86 13.26 -5.80
C GLY A 37 -0.89 12.24 -6.38
N TYR A 38 0.41 12.48 -6.30
CA TYR A 38 1.41 11.55 -6.85
C TYR A 38 1.76 10.46 -5.84
N VAL A 39 1.92 9.24 -6.34
CA VAL A 39 2.20 8.07 -5.52
C VAL A 39 3.34 7.28 -6.15
N HIS A 40 4.33 6.95 -5.31
CA HIS A 40 5.43 6.08 -5.69
C HIS A 40 5.65 5.04 -4.59
N ILE A 41 5.96 3.81 -4.98
CA ILE A 41 6.10 2.71 -4.04
C ILE A 41 7.19 2.96 -2.98
N ALA A 42 8.25 3.66 -3.34
CA ALA A 42 9.32 3.99 -2.40
C ALA A 42 8.86 4.89 -1.25
N ASP A 43 7.82 5.69 -1.49
CA ASP A 43 7.22 6.54 -0.45
C ASP A 43 6.20 5.78 0.39
N VAL A 44 5.58 4.75 -0.19
CA VAL A 44 4.58 3.92 0.50
C VAL A 44 5.23 2.92 1.46
N ARG A 45 6.32 2.26 1.03
CA ARG A 45 6.96 1.20 1.82
C ARG A 45 7.33 1.61 3.24
N PRO A 46 7.93 2.78 3.50
CA PRO A 46 8.29 3.16 4.87
C PRO A 46 7.11 3.34 5.81
N LEU A 47 5.92 3.52 5.28
CA LEU A 47 4.70 3.72 6.06
C LEU A 47 4.03 2.41 6.45
N LEU A 48 4.54 1.28 5.94
CA LEU A 48 3.93 -0.02 6.15
C LEU A 48 4.58 -0.75 7.33
N PRO A 49 3.80 -1.54 8.10
CA PRO A 49 4.39 -2.42 9.11
C PRO A 49 5.37 -3.41 8.51
N LEU A 50 6.38 -3.77 9.29
CA LEU A 50 7.44 -4.69 8.84
C LEU A 50 6.91 -6.09 8.49
N TRP A 51 5.77 -6.48 9.06
CA TRP A 51 5.19 -7.80 8.83
C TRP A 51 4.42 -7.92 7.51
N ILE A 52 4.25 -6.82 6.77
CA ILE A 52 3.60 -6.89 5.46
C ILE A 52 4.58 -7.47 4.44
N ASN A 53 4.10 -8.46 3.67
CA ASN A 53 4.90 -9.06 2.61
C ASN A 53 5.33 -7.98 1.61
N PRO A 54 6.63 -7.88 1.30
CA PRO A 54 7.13 -6.84 0.38
C PRO A 54 6.52 -6.83 -1.02
N ARG A 55 5.93 -7.94 -1.45
CA ARG A 55 5.28 -8.04 -2.77
C ARG A 55 3.87 -7.48 -2.77
N GLN A 56 3.25 -7.35 -1.61
CA GLN A 56 1.85 -6.92 -1.50
C GLN A 56 1.62 -5.49 -2.00
N PRO A 57 2.46 -4.50 -1.64
CA PRO A 57 2.23 -3.15 -2.11
C PRO A 57 2.23 -3.02 -3.63
N GLY A 58 3.17 -3.69 -4.31
CA GLY A 58 3.22 -3.67 -5.77
C GLY A 58 1.99 -4.30 -6.40
N ALA A 59 1.55 -5.44 -5.88
CA ALA A 59 0.35 -6.12 -6.36
C ALA A 59 -0.91 -5.26 -6.16
N TYR A 60 -1.00 -4.60 -5.00
CA TYR A 60 -2.12 -3.71 -4.70
C TYR A 60 -2.16 -2.53 -5.67
N ILE A 61 -1.01 -1.90 -5.92
CA ILE A 61 -0.91 -0.79 -6.87
C ILE A 61 -1.35 -1.24 -8.26
N CYS A 62 -0.89 -2.39 -8.72
CA CYS A 62 -1.29 -2.92 -10.03
C CYS A 62 -2.80 -3.12 -10.12
N ALA A 63 -3.43 -3.62 -9.06
CA ALA A 63 -4.87 -3.78 -9.02
C ALA A 63 -5.60 -2.43 -9.11
N GLN A 64 -5.10 -1.41 -8.41
CA GLN A 64 -5.69 -0.07 -8.45
C GLN A 64 -5.53 0.59 -9.82
N VAL A 65 -4.43 0.33 -10.50
CA VAL A 65 -4.25 0.78 -11.89
C VAL A 65 -5.30 0.16 -12.80
N ARG A 66 -5.54 -1.13 -12.67
CA ARG A 66 -6.56 -1.81 -13.47
C ARG A 66 -7.96 -1.29 -13.18
N MET A 67 -8.23 -0.86 -11.96
CA MET A 67 -9.52 -0.26 -11.58
C MET A 67 -9.64 1.21 -11.99
N GLY A 68 -8.58 1.81 -12.53
CA GLY A 68 -8.58 3.20 -12.94
C GLY A 68 -8.42 4.21 -11.80
N ARG A 69 -8.10 3.75 -10.58
CA ARG A 69 -7.91 4.65 -9.44
C ARG A 69 -6.51 5.25 -9.41
N LEU A 70 -5.51 4.51 -9.87
CA LEU A 70 -4.15 5.00 -10.05
C LEU A 70 -3.86 5.10 -11.54
N ILE A 71 -3.32 6.24 -11.95
CA ILE A 71 -3.05 6.55 -13.36
C ILE A 71 -1.54 6.62 -13.56
N ARG A 72 -1.05 5.94 -14.57
CA ARG A 72 0.37 5.96 -14.93
C ARG A 72 0.76 7.35 -15.43
N THR A 73 1.87 7.87 -14.91
CA THR A 73 2.36 9.20 -15.33
C THR A 73 3.43 9.12 -16.41
N GLY A 74 4.06 7.96 -16.58
CA GLY A 74 5.21 7.84 -17.47
C GLY A 74 6.54 8.17 -16.80
N ASP A 75 6.53 8.68 -15.59
CA ASP A 75 7.76 8.97 -14.84
C ASP A 75 8.17 7.76 -14.00
N TYR A 76 9.48 7.60 -13.81
CA TYR A 76 10.04 6.48 -13.08
C TYR A 76 11.04 6.96 -12.03
N ARG A 77 11.06 6.26 -10.90
CA ARG A 77 12.02 6.47 -9.81
C ARG A 77 12.49 5.13 -9.28
N PRO A 78 13.69 5.02 -8.64
CA PRO A 78 14.12 3.78 -8.01
C PRO A 78 13.07 3.29 -7.02
N ASN A 79 12.84 1.96 -6.99
CA ASN A 79 11.75 1.39 -6.19
C ASN A 79 11.99 1.38 -4.68
N GLY A 80 13.19 1.70 -4.21
CA GLY A 80 13.49 1.79 -2.79
C GLY A 80 13.63 0.47 -2.06
N GLN A 81 13.60 -0.67 -2.76
CA GLN A 81 13.73 -1.98 -2.14
C GLN A 81 15.21 -2.34 -2.00
N THR A 82 15.77 -2.15 -0.80
CA THR A 82 17.21 -2.24 -0.57
C THR A 82 17.74 -3.67 -0.49
N GLU A 83 16.89 -4.65 -0.17
CA GLU A 83 17.32 -6.04 0.02
C GLU A 83 16.99 -6.95 -1.15
N SER A 84 16.55 -6.39 -2.26
CA SER A 84 16.12 -7.13 -3.43
C SER A 84 17.04 -6.85 -4.61
N ARG A 85 17.09 -7.81 -5.56
CA ARG A 85 17.70 -7.58 -6.86
C ARG A 85 17.06 -6.43 -7.60
N ASN A 86 15.83 -6.06 -7.22
CA ASN A 86 15.07 -5.00 -7.86
C ASN A 86 15.30 -3.63 -7.23
N ARG A 87 16.21 -3.51 -6.26
CA ARG A 87 16.45 -2.24 -5.56
C ARG A 87 16.83 -1.08 -6.48
N THR A 88 17.49 -1.40 -7.60
CA THR A 88 17.91 -0.41 -8.59
C THR A 88 16.95 -0.27 -9.75
N LYS A 89 15.96 -1.17 -9.87
CA LYS A 89 14.98 -1.08 -10.94
C LYS A 89 14.04 0.10 -10.68
N PRO A 90 13.78 0.91 -11.71
CA PRO A 90 12.81 1.98 -11.53
C PRO A 90 11.39 1.44 -11.41
N ALA A 91 10.60 2.11 -10.60
CA ALA A 91 9.17 1.89 -10.54
C ALA A 91 8.46 3.14 -11.00
N GLN A 92 7.30 2.96 -11.62
CA GLN A 92 6.54 4.07 -12.17
C GLN A 92 5.94 4.93 -11.09
N VAL A 93 5.90 6.23 -11.31
CA VAL A 93 5.13 7.17 -10.50
C VAL A 93 3.69 7.14 -11.00
N TYR A 94 2.74 7.09 -10.07
CA TYR A 94 1.31 7.11 -10.39
C TYR A 94 0.67 8.37 -9.85
N ARG A 95 -0.48 8.71 -10.40
CA ARG A 95 -1.32 9.78 -9.87
C ARG A 95 -2.62 9.18 -9.38
N LEU A 96 -3.02 9.53 -8.17
CA LEU A 96 -4.28 9.07 -7.61
C LEU A 96 -5.41 9.94 -8.13
N ALA A 97 -6.36 9.33 -8.83
CA ALA A 97 -7.50 10.05 -9.41
C ALA A 97 -8.47 10.51 -8.33
N ALA A 98 -8.64 9.70 -7.28
CA ALA A 98 -9.48 9.99 -6.12
C ALA A 98 -9.02 9.10 -4.98
N PRO A 99 -9.24 9.49 -3.72
CA PRO A 99 -8.87 8.62 -2.59
C PRO A 99 -9.45 7.23 -2.73
N ILE A 100 -8.64 6.22 -2.44
CA ILE A 100 -9.10 4.83 -2.52
C ILE A 100 -10.08 4.59 -1.37
N PRO A 101 -11.31 4.16 -1.67
CA PRO A 101 -12.31 3.96 -0.63
C PRO A 101 -12.00 2.74 0.23
N GLU A 102 -12.53 2.73 1.44
CA GLU A 102 -12.45 1.58 2.31
C GLU A 102 -13.14 0.41 1.64
N GLU A 103 -12.49 -0.77 1.69
CA GLU A 103 -13.07 -1.96 1.12
C GLU A 103 -14.19 -2.49 2.00
N GLU A 104 -15.34 -2.76 1.37
CA GLU A 104 -16.41 -3.49 2.02
C GLU A 104 -16.06 -4.98 1.98
N SER A 105 -15.97 -5.57 3.15
CA SER A 105 -15.68 -7.00 3.28
C SER A 105 -16.93 -7.85 3.04
#